data_dcaf756bf52af6c05af2e4d206d6f660
#
_entry.id   dcaf756bf52af6c05af2e4d206d6f660
#
_cell.length_a   1.000
_cell.length_b   1.000
_cell.length_c   1.000
_cell.angle_alpha   90.00
_cell.angle_beta   90.00
_cell.angle_gamma   90.00
#
_symmetry.space_group_name_H-M   'P 1'
#
loop_
_entity.id
_entity.type
_entity.pdbx_description
1 polymer ?
#
loop_
_entity_poly.entity_id
_entity_poly.type
_entity_poly.pdbx_seq_one_letter_code
_entity_poly.pdbx_strand_id
1 'polypeptide(L)'
;LPELIGGLLPDAATFLKGAGMAFPPMIGVIVMAILSFEGKPLLSIQEGLQKGVYWPSMFLVGATLSMGTLITKPEFGVISLLESSLVPLFATLSPLLVVIIFVLWAGFQTNVSSNLVTVSVVTTVLTTVYATGSIEVQAGTIACLIGFMASLAFMTPPSMPYVAISVGSGWTNAKDTFLYGGVLFLLSAISAIVIGYPLGVFFGI
;
A
#
# COMPACT_ATOMS: atom_id res chain seq x y z
N LEU A 1 16.98 -7.04 -2.09
CA LEU A 1 17.98 -8.10 -2.31
C LEU A 1 18.60 -8.03 -3.70
N PRO A 2 17.83 -7.91 -4.84
CA PRO A 2 18.41 -7.81 -6.18
C PRO A 2 19.42 -6.66 -6.32
N GLU A 3 19.18 -5.54 -5.66
CA GLU A 3 20.07 -4.37 -5.70
C GLU A 3 21.39 -4.60 -4.97
N LEU A 4 21.39 -5.39 -3.90
CA LEU A 4 22.61 -5.74 -3.15
C LEU A 4 23.50 -6.72 -3.92
N ILE A 5 22.92 -7.64 -4.67
CA ILE A 5 23.67 -8.67 -5.42
C ILE A 5 23.93 -8.29 -6.87
N GLY A 6 23.35 -7.21 -7.36
CA GLY A 6 23.44 -6.78 -8.77
C GLY A 6 24.87 -6.46 -9.22
N GLY A 7 25.73 -6.04 -8.31
CA GLY A 7 27.16 -5.82 -8.59
C GLY A 7 27.99 -7.09 -8.69
N LEU A 8 27.56 -8.18 -8.04
CA LEU A 8 28.28 -9.46 -8.00
C LEU A 8 27.70 -10.49 -8.99
N LEU A 9 26.38 -10.49 -9.16
CA LEU A 9 25.63 -11.48 -9.95
C LEU A 9 24.49 -10.77 -10.72
N PRO A 10 24.79 -10.05 -11.82
CA PRO A 10 23.81 -9.25 -12.55
C PRO A 10 22.66 -10.07 -13.13
N ASP A 11 22.93 -11.27 -13.63
CA ASP A 11 21.89 -12.16 -14.20
C ASP A 11 20.94 -12.66 -13.14
N ALA A 12 21.45 -13.05 -11.96
CA ALA A 12 20.63 -13.45 -10.83
C ALA A 12 19.79 -12.30 -10.28
N ALA A 13 20.33 -11.09 -10.24
CA ALA A 13 19.60 -9.89 -9.83
C ALA A 13 18.45 -9.57 -10.80
N THR A 14 18.70 -9.70 -12.11
CA THR A 14 17.70 -9.49 -13.16
C THR A 14 16.59 -10.56 -13.07
N PHE A 15 16.96 -11.81 -12.89
CA PHE A 15 16.01 -12.91 -12.68
C PHE A 15 15.12 -12.66 -11.44
N LEU A 16 15.72 -12.31 -10.31
CA LEU A 16 14.99 -12.03 -9.05
C LEU A 16 14.06 -10.81 -9.18
N LYS A 17 14.45 -9.78 -9.92
CA LYS A 17 13.57 -8.65 -10.24
C LYS A 17 12.36 -9.09 -11.07
N GLY A 18 12.57 -9.92 -12.07
CA GLY A 18 11.50 -10.46 -12.92
C GLY A 18 10.57 -11.44 -12.19
N ALA A 19 11.12 -12.23 -11.27
CA ALA A 19 10.35 -13.20 -10.49
C ALA A 19 9.44 -12.58 -9.41
N GLY A 20 9.71 -11.32 -9.02
CA GLY A 20 8.89 -10.57 -8.09
C GLY A 20 9.07 -10.96 -6.61
N MET A 21 8.38 -10.22 -5.74
CA MET A 21 8.51 -10.36 -4.28
C MET A 21 7.95 -11.68 -3.72
N ALA A 22 7.08 -12.36 -4.46
CA ALA A 22 6.51 -13.64 -4.03
C ALA A 22 7.49 -14.82 -4.20
N PHE A 23 8.53 -14.67 -5.01
CA PHE A 23 9.45 -15.74 -5.35
C PHE A 23 10.24 -16.30 -4.15
N PRO A 24 10.89 -15.48 -3.29
CA PRO A 24 11.61 -16.00 -2.13
C PRO A 24 10.74 -16.82 -1.16
N PRO A 25 9.56 -16.34 -0.72
CA PRO A 25 8.70 -17.15 0.15
C PRO A 25 8.17 -18.42 -0.53
N MET A 26 7.92 -18.39 -1.85
CA MET A 26 7.54 -19.62 -2.59
C MET A 26 8.63 -20.68 -2.55
N ILE A 27 9.90 -20.31 -2.76
CA ILE A 27 11.02 -21.24 -2.61
C ILE A 27 11.07 -21.80 -1.19
N GLY A 28 10.90 -20.93 -0.18
CA GLY A 28 10.87 -21.37 1.22
C GLY A 28 9.81 -22.45 1.47
N VAL A 29 8.60 -22.25 0.96
CA VAL A 29 7.52 -23.25 1.07
C VAL A 29 7.88 -24.56 0.36
N ILE A 30 8.43 -24.49 -0.86
CA ILE A 30 8.84 -25.68 -1.62
C ILE A 30 9.95 -26.45 -0.88
N VAL A 31 10.96 -25.75 -0.38
CA VAL A 31 12.06 -26.37 0.37
C VAL A 31 11.53 -27.06 1.63
N MET A 32 10.67 -26.41 2.40
CA MET A 32 10.07 -27.01 3.59
C MET A 32 9.17 -28.21 3.28
N ALA A 33 8.53 -28.23 2.12
CA ALA A 33 7.69 -29.35 1.69
C ALA A 33 8.50 -30.56 1.23
N ILE A 34 9.71 -30.33 0.69
CA ILE A 34 10.63 -31.41 0.24
C ILE A 34 11.46 -31.95 1.40
N LEU A 35 11.92 -31.08 2.30
CA LEU A 35 12.72 -31.48 3.44
C LEU A 35 11.88 -32.28 4.43
N SER A 36 12.43 -33.42 4.86
CA SER A 36 11.79 -34.31 5.83
C SER A 36 12.65 -34.45 7.09
N PHE A 37 12.01 -34.41 8.23
CA PHE A 37 12.63 -34.69 9.53
C PHE A 37 11.87 -35.83 10.19
N GLU A 38 12.59 -36.85 10.67
CA GLU A 38 12.02 -38.10 11.25
C GLU A 38 10.96 -38.76 10.35
N GLY A 39 11.17 -38.74 9.02
CA GLY A 39 10.28 -39.39 8.04
C GLY A 39 8.98 -38.59 7.73
N LYS A 40 8.84 -37.35 8.23
CA LYS A 40 7.72 -36.50 7.93
C LYS A 40 8.22 -35.21 7.25
N PRO A 41 7.49 -34.66 6.23
CA PRO A 41 7.85 -33.37 5.64
C PRO A 41 7.75 -32.28 6.69
N LEU A 42 8.67 -31.32 6.66
CA LEU A 42 8.64 -30.17 7.56
C LEU A 42 7.36 -29.33 7.38
N LEU A 43 6.82 -29.31 6.16
CA LEU A 43 5.55 -28.67 5.84
C LEU A 43 4.71 -29.62 4.99
N SER A 44 3.55 -30.03 5.49
CA SER A 44 2.52 -30.66 4.68
C SER A 44 1.75 -29.57 3.92
N ILE A 45 1.89 -29.52 2.59
CA ILE A 45 1.19 -28.52 1.75
C ILE A 45 -0.32 -28.62 1.95
N GLN A 46 -0.86 -29.84 2.01
CA GLN A 46 -2.29 -30.04 2.22
C GLN A 46 -2.76 -29.46 3.56
N GLU A 47 -2.04 -29.75 4.64
CA GLU A 47 -2.39 -29.24 5.96
C GLU A 47 -2.18 -27.73 6.05
N GLY A 48 -1.10 -27.19 5.46
CA GLY A 48 -0.83 -25.78 5.37
C GLY A 48 -1.95 -25.03 4.64
N LEU A 49 -2.44 -25.56 3.52
CA LEU A 49 -3.55 -24.96 2.78
C LEU A 49 -4.89 -25.04 3.52
N GLN A 50 -5.13 -26.12 4.24
CA GLN A 50 -6.41 -26.32 4.96
C GLN A 50 -6.48 -25.55 6.28
N LYS A 51 -5.37 -25.51 7.04
CA LYS A 51 -5.36 -24.94 8.40
C LYS A 51 -4.51 -23.68 8.53
N GLY A 52 -3.46 -23.53 7.70
CA GLY A 52 -2.52 -22.41 7.77
C GLY A 52 -2.94 -21.19 6.95
N VAL A 53 -3.76 -21.37 5.92
CA VAL A 53 -4.23 -20.27 5.07
C VAL A 53 -5.61 -19.80 5.52
N TYR A 54 -5.71 -18.53 5.89
CA TYR A 54 -7.00 -17.91 6.16
C TYR A 54 -7.66 -17.46 4.85
N TRP A 55 -8.36 -18.37 4.21
CA TRP A 55 -8.98 -18.19 2.89
C TRP A 55 -9.89 -16.97 2.75
N PRO A 56 -10.74 -16.61 3.75
CA PRO A 56 -11.54 -15.40 3.66
C PRO A 56 -10.71 -14.14 3.41
N SER A 57 -9.57 -13.99 4.07
CA SER A 57 -8.65 -12.87 3.81
C SER A 57 -8.06 -12.92 2.42
N MET A 58 -7.68 -14.10 1.93
CA MET A 58 -7.09 -14.24 0.59
C MET A 58 -8.08 -13.82 -0.50
N PHE A 59 -9.32 -14.27 -0.40
CA PHE A 59 -10.39 -13.86 -1.33
C PHE A 59 -10.69 -12.37 -1.24
N LEU A 60 -10.74 -11.82 -0.02
CA LEU A 60 -10.97 -10.39 0.19
C LEU A 60 -9.87 -9.55 -0.44
N VAL A 61 -8.61 -9.89 -0.20
CA VAL A 61 -7.45 -9.19 -0.79
C VAL A 61 -7.47 -9.31 -2.32
N GLY A 62 -7.72 -10.50 -2.86
CA GLY A 62 -7.83 -10.72 -4.30
C GLY A 62 -8.94 -9.88 -4.94
N ALA A 63 -10.12 -9.83 -4.34
CA ALA A 63 -11.22 -9.00 -4.80
C ALA A 63 -10.87 -7.50 -4.75
N THR A 64 -10.29 -7.03 -3.66
CA THR A 64 -9.89 -5.63 -3.49
C THR A 64 -8.85 -5.21 -4.52
N LEU A 65 -7.83 -6.03 -4.75
CA LEU A 65 -6.82 -5.77 -5.79
C LEU A 65 -7.43 -5.74 -7.19
N SER A 66 -8.35 -6.66 -7.48
CA SER A 66 -9.05 -6.70 -8.78
C SER A 66 -9.90 -5.45 -8.99
N MET A 67 -10.67 -5.03 -7.99
CA MET A 67 -11.44 -3.79 -8.06
C MET A 67 -10.54 -2.57 -8.23
N GLY A 68 -9.41 -2.54 -7.52
CA GLY A 68 -8.45 -1.46 -7.62
C GLY A 68 -7.86 -1.31 -9.03
N THR A 69 -7.49 -2.41 -9.66
CA THR A 69 -7.01 -2.38 -11.04
C THR A 69 -8.09 -1.96 -12.05
N LEU A 70 -9.36 -2.23 -11.76
CA LEU A 70 -10.47 -1.76 -12.59
C LEU A 70 -10.67 -0.25 -12.47
N ILE A 71 -10.66 0.30 -11.25
CA ILE A 71 -10.85 1.74 -11.00
C ILE A 71 -9.79 2.58 -11.71
N THR A 72 -8.55 2.09 -11.82
CA THR A 72 -7.46 2.80 -12.49
C THR A 72 -7.47 2.69 -14.02
N LYS A 73 -8.34 1.87 -14.60
CA LYS A 73 -8.46 1.77 -16.06
C LYS A 73 -9.16 2.97 -16.67
N PRO A 74 -8.61 3.54 -17.78
CA PRO A 74 -9.20 4.71 -18.45
C PRO A 74 -10.64 4.50 -18.90
N GLU A 75 -11.01 3.26 -19.27
CA GLU A 75 -12.33 2.92 -19.80
C GLU A 75 -13.47 3.18 -18.78
N PHE A 76 -13.17 3.16 -17.50
CA PHE A 76 -14.16 3.43 -16.44
C PHE A 76 -14.34 4.92 -16.15
N GLY A 77 -13.45 5.78 -16.64
CA GLY A 77 -13.55 7.24 -16.49
C GLY A 77 -13.45 7.76 -15.05
N VAL A 78 -13.12 6.90 -14.07
CA VAL A 78 -13.04 7.29 -12.66
C VAL A 78 -11.92 8.31 -12.44
N ILE A 79 -10.75 8.08 -13.04
CA ILE A 79 -9.62 9.00 -12.94
C ILE A 79 -9.99 10.35 -13.57
N SER A 80 -10.59 10.36 -14.78
CA SER A 80 -11.00 11.58 -15.46
C SER A 80 -12.05 12.39 -14.66
N LEU A 81 -12.95 11.67 -13.97
CA LEU A 81 -13.94 12.31 -13.09
C LEU A 81 -13.26 12.97 -11.89
N LEU A 82 -12.31 12.28 -11.26
CA LEU A 82 -11.53 12.84 -10.15
C LEU A 82 -10.73 14.06 -10.58
N GLU A 83 -10.04 13.97 -11.72
CA GLU A 83 -9.29 15.09 -12.29
C GLU A 83 -10.18 16.31 -12.54
N SER A 84 -11.27 16.14 -13.27
CA SER A 84 -12.18 17.26 -13.61
C SER A 84 -12.84 17.90 -12.38
N SER A 85 -13.07 17.13 -11.32
CA SER A 85 -13.71 17.61 -10.11
C SER A 85 -12.73 18.23 -9.11
N LEU A 86 -11.52 17.69 -9.02
CA LEU A 86 -10.57 18.05 -7.96
C LEU A 86 -9.57 19.14 -8.39
N VAL A 87 -9.14 19.18 -9.65
CA VAL A 87 -8.17 20.19 -10.13
C VAL A 87 -8.62 21.63 -9.84
N PRO A 88 -9.88 22.03 -10.14
CA PRO A 88 -10.33 23.39 -9.85
C PRO A 88 -10.32 23.72 -8.35
N LEU A 89 -10.59 22.71 -7.51
CA LEU A 89 -10.60 22.86 -6.06
C LEU A 89 -9.17 23.12 -5.54
N PHE A 90 -8.21 22.33 -5.98
CA PHE A 90 -6.82 22.44 -5.53
C PHE A 90 -6.17 23.76 -5.95
N ALA A 91 -6.55 24.33 -7.10
CA ALA A 91 -6.04 25.61 -7.59
C ALA A 91 -6.33 26.81 -6.66
N THR A 92 -7.31 26.68 -5.76
CA THR A 92 -7.69 27.75 -4.82
C THR A 92 -7.13 27.58 -3.41
N LEU A 93 -6.43 26.46 -3.14
CA LEU A 93 -5.98 26.11 -1.80
C LEU A 93 -4.54 26.58 -1.53
N SER A 94 -4.25 26.88 -0.26
CA SER A 94 -2.88 27.13 0.15
C SER A 94 -2.02 25.85 0.06
N PRO A 95 -0.69 25.95 -0.17
CA PRO A 95 0.21 24.82 -0.28
C PRO A 95 0.09 23.81 0.88
N LEU A 96 0.00 24.32 2.12
CA LEU A 96 -0.13 23.48 3.30
C LEU A 96 -1.47 22.70 3.31
N LEU A 97 -2.56 23.31 2.88
CA LEU A 97 -3.85 22.63 2.79
C LEU A 97 -3.83 21.52 1.73
N VAL A 98 -3.14 21.75 0.62
CA VAL A 98 -2.93 20.70 -0.41
C VAL A 98 -2.22 19.51 0.20
N VAL A 99 -1.13 19.72 0.92
CA VAL A 99 -0.39 18.63 1.61
C VAL A 99 -1.30 17.88 2.59
N ILE A 100 -2.03 18.61 3.43
CA ILE A 100 -2.95 18.01 4.42
C ILE A 100 -3.99 17.14 3.73
N ILE A 101 -4.59 17.63 2.64
CA ILE A 101 -5.62 16.88 1.90
C ILE A 101 -5.04 15.60 1.30
N PHE A 102 -3.90 15.66 0.62
CA PHE A 102 -3.29 14.47 0.03
C PHE A 102 -2.86 13.43 1.08
N VAL A 103 -2.31 13.88 2.22
CA VAL A 103 -1.92 13.01 3.35
C VAL A 103 -3.15 12.32 3.94
N LEU A 104 -4.19 13.08 4.26
CA LEU A 104 -5.42 12.52 4.85
C LEU A 104 -6.16 11.63 3.85
N TRP A 105 -6.24 12.03 2.59
CA TRP A 105 -6.88 11.23 1.54
C TRP A 105 -6.17 9.90 1.34
N ALA A 106 -4.84 9.91 1.16
CA ALA A 106 -4.08 8.68 1.00
C ALA A 106 -4.24 7.74 2.20
N GLY A 107 -4.12 8.27 3.42
CA GLY A 107 -4.27 7.47 4.63
C GLY A 107 -5.70 6.97 4.86
N PHE A 108 -6.73 7.73 4.52
CA PHE A 108 -8.11 7.26 4.60
C PHE A 108 -8.40 6.21 3.52
N GLN A 109 -8.05 6.48 2.28
CA GLN A 109 -8.32 5.59 1.15
C GLN A 109 -7.64 4.24 1.31
N THR A 110 -6.39 4.19 1.80
CA THR A 110 -5.68 2.92 2.01
C THR A 110 -6.37 2.02 3.03
N ASN A 111 -7.10 2.60 3.98
CA ASN A 111 -7.85 1.84 4.98
C ASN A 111 -9.18 1.25 4.46
N VAL A 112 -9.67 1.69 3.31
CA VAL A 112 -10.88 1.16 2.65
C VAL A 112 -10.60 0.48 1.31
N SER A 113 -9.36 0.59 0.81
CA SER A 113 -8.92 -0.04 -0.43
C SER A 113 -7.51 -0.62 -0.28
N SER A 114 -6.84 -1.01 -1.36
CA SER A 114 -5.45 -1.48 -1.29
C SER A 114 -4.46 -0.31 -1.38
N ASN A 115 -3.26 -0.51 -0.82
CA ASN A 115 -2.16 0.46 -0.87
C ASN A 115 -1.79 0.81 -2.32
N LEU A 116 -1.75 -0.19 -3.22
CA LEU A 116 -1.42 0.00 -4.63
C LEU A 116 -2.44 0.91 -5.32
N VAL A 117 -3.73 0.66 -5.06
CA VAL A 117 -4.81 1.50 -5.60
C VAL A 117 -4.70 2.92 -5.07
N THR A 118 -4.47 3.07 -3.77
CA THR A 118 -4.33 4.38 -3.13
C THR A 118 -3.17 5.17 -3.74
N VAL A 119 -1.98 4.56 -3.82
CA VAL A 119 -0.82 5.23 -4.43
C VAL A 119 -1.13 5.61 -5.88
N SER A 120 -1.66 4.68 -6.67
CA SER A 120 -1.96 4.92 -8.09
C SER A 120 -2.95 6.07 -8.29
N VAL A 121 -4.10 6.03 -7.62
CA VAL A 121 -5.17 7.04 -7.77
C VAL A 121 -4.70 8.40 -7.25
N VAL A 122 -4.19 8.44 -6.02
CA VAL A 122 -3.85 9.71 -5.37
C VAL A 122 -2.65 10.38 -6.04
N THR A 123 -1.64 9.60 -6.48
CA THR A 123 -0.50 10.15 -7.22
C THR A 123 -0.91 10.63 -8.61
N THR A 124 -1.83 9.94 -9.29
CA THR A 124 -2.35 10.40 -10.59
C THR A 124 -3.01 11.78 -10.45
N VAL A 125 -3.85 11.96 -9.45
CA VAL A 125 -4.48 13.26 -9.19
C VAL A 125 -3.43 14.32 -8.83
N LEU A 126 -2.45 13.99 -7.97
CA LEU A 126 -1.34 14.88 -7.65
C LEU A 126 -0.59 15.32 -8.91
N THR A 127 -0.20 14.40 -9.78
CA THR A 127 0.55 14.72 -11.01
C THR A 127 -0.26 15.58 -11.96
N THR A 128 -1.56 15.34 -12.07
CA THR A 128 -2.46 16.15 -12.89
C THR A 128 -2.59 17.57 -12.34
N VAL A 129 -2.85 17.71 -11.04
CA VAL A 129 -2.94 19.02 -10.39
C VAL A 129 -1.61 19.79 -10.49
N TYR A 130 -0.49 19.11 -10.32
CA TYR A 130 0.85 19.70 -10.48
C TYR A 130 1.12 20.16 -11.92
N ALA A 131 0.73 19.34 -12.92
CA ALA A 131 0.93 19.65 -14.33
C ALA A 131 0.15 20.91 -14.79
N THR A 132 -0.94 21.27 -14.11
CA THR A 132 -1.68 22.53 -14.40
C THR A 132 -0.96 23.78 -13.91
N GLY A 133 0.14 23.63 -13.14
CA GLY A 133 0.82 24.77 -12.49
C GLY A 133 -0.01 25.45 -11.38
N SER A 134 -1.09 24.82 -10.95
CA SER A 134 -2.05 25.39 -10.00
C SER A 134 -1.57 25.31 -8.55
N ILE A 135 -0.52 24.56 -8.26
CA ILE A 135 0.01 24.38 -6.90
C ILE A 135 1.52 24.65 -6.86
N GLU A 136 1.94 25.46 -5.90
CA GLU A 136 3.35 25.77 -5.64
C GLU A 136 3.90 24.88 -4.52
N VAL A 137 3.95 23.55 -4.77
CA VAL A 137 4.50 22.57 -3.82
C VAL A 137 5.43 21.63 -4.54
N GLN A 138 6.34 21.01 -3.79
CA GLN A 138 7.23 19.97 -4.32
C GLN A 138 6.43 18.67 -4.48
N ALA A 139 6.09 18.33 -5.72
CA ALA A 139 5.30 17.14 -6.03
C ALA A 139 5.97 15.85 -5.54
N GLY A 140 7.30 15.78 -5.59
CA GLY A 140 8.07 14.64 -5.08
C GLY A 140 7.86 14.42 -3.58
N THR A 141 7.92 15.50 -2.78
CA THR A 141 7.64 15.42 -1.34
C THR A 141 6.23 14.89 -1.06
N ILE A 142 5.21 15.42 -1.75
CA ILE A 142 3.83 14.94 -1.55
C ILE A 142 3.70 13.48 -2.01
N ALA A 143 4.32 13.08 -3.12
CA ALA A 143 4.30 11.70 -3.57
C ALA A 143 4.94 10.73 -2.54
N CYS A 144 6.04 11.13 -1.90
CA CYS A 144 6.64 10.36 -0.80
C CYS A 144 5.69 10.24 0.39
N LEU A 145 4.99 11.33 0.76
CA LEU A 145 4.00 11.32 1.85
C LEU A 145 2.78 10.47 1.51
N ILE A 146 2.31 10.48 0.27
CA ILE A 146 1.25 9.58 -0.22
C ILE A 146 1.69 8.12 -0.07
N GLY A 147 2.90 7.76 -0.51
CA GLY A 147 3.45 6.42 -0.36
C GLY A 147 3.58 5.99 1.10
N PHE A 148 4.07 6.89 1.96
CA PHE A 148 4.15 6.67 3.40
C PHE A 148 2.76 6.41 4.00
N MET A 149 1.79 7.29 3.78
CA MET A 149 0.43 7.13 4.31
C MET A 149 -0.30 5.91 3.73
N ALA A 150 -0.09 5.62 2.45
CA ALA A 150 -0.69 4.45 1.82
C ALA A 150 -0.19 3.12 2.42
N SER A 151 1.01 3.09 3.00
CA SER A 151 1.54 1.90 3.67
C SER A 151 0.97 1.68 5.08
N LEU A 152 0.26 2.65 5.64
CA LEU A 152 -0.24 2.66 7.02
C LEU A 152 -1.74 2.32 7.12
N ALA A 153 -2.09 1.14 6.61
CA ALA A 153 -3.46 0.64 6.57
C ALA A 153 -3.75 -0.23 7.81
N PHE A 154 -4.19 0.38 8.90
CA PHE A 154 -4.38 -0.29 10.21
C PHE A 154 -5.83 -0.43 10.66
N MET A 155 -6.77 0.31 10.04
CA MET A 155 -8.12 0.50 10.60
C MET A 155 -9.09 -0.62 10.27
N THR A 156 -8.98 -1.20 9.08
CA THR A 156 -10.03 -2.12 8.59
C THR A 156 -9.45 -3.45 8.10
N PRO A 157 -10.15 -4.57 8.33
CA PRO A 157 -9.69 -5.89 7.86
C PRO A 157 -9.42 -5.98 6.36
N PRO A 158 -10.20 -5.32 5.46
CA PRO A 158 -9.92 -5.35 4.02
C PRO A 158 -8.64 -4.63 3.60
N SER A 159 -8.15 -3.72 4.43
CA SER A 159 -7.04 -2.84 4.04
C SER A 159 -5.72 -3.58 3.88
N MET A 160 -5.44 -4.54 4.77
CA MET A 160 -4.21 -5.32 4.76
C MET A 160 -4.39 -6.73 5.29
N PRO A 161 -3.68 -7.73 4.75
CA PRO A 161 -3.77 -9.12 5.19
C PRO A 161 -3.52 -9.32 6.69
N TYR A 162 -2.57 -8.59 7.27
CA TYR A 162 -2.26 -8.72 8.69
C TYR A 162 -3.39 -8.22 9.59
N VAL A 163 -4.14 -7.19 9.18
CA VAL A 163 -5.32 -6.71 9.91
C VAL A 163 -6.43 -7.75 9.84
N ALA A 164 -6.67 -8.32 8.66
CA ALA A 164 -7.66 -9.39 8.47
C ALA A 164 -7.32 -10.64 9.30
N ILE A 165 -6.03 -11.04 9.33
CA ILE A 165 -5.57 -12.19 10.13
C ILE A 165 -5.73 -11.88 11.63
N SER A 166 -5.37 -10.68 12.08
CA SER A 166 -5.48 -10.28 13.48
C SER A 166 -6.93 -10.36 13.98
N VAL A 167 -7.87 -9.81 13.21
CA VAL A 167 -9.31 -9.90 13.53
C VAL A 167 -9.83 -11.33 13.41
N GLY A 168 -9.41 -12.05 12.36
CA GLY A 168 -9.83 -13.43 12.12
C GLY A 168 -9.29 -14.43 13.15
N SER A 169 -8.18 -14.15 13.82
CA SER A 169 -7.63 -14.98 14.90
C SER A 169 -8.45 -14.92 16.20
N GLY A 170 -9.34 -13.95 16.35
CA GLY A 170 -10.11 -13.74 17.56
C GLY A 170 -9.37 -13.01 18.70
N TRP A 171 -8.09 -12.62 18.51
CA TRP A 171 -7.32 -11.84 19.48
C TRP A 171 -7.77 -10.39 19.55
N THR A 172 -8.32 -9.88 18.47
CA THR A 172 -8.91 -8.53 18.40
C THR A 172 -10.22 -8.59 17.64
N ASN A 173 -10.97 -7.52 17.68
CA ASN A 173 -12.21 -7.40 16.90
C ASN A 173 -12.14 -6.17 15.98
N ALA A 174 -13.03 -6.12 15.01
CA ALA A 174 -13.05 -5.05 14.01
C ALA A 174 -13.24 -3.64 14.61
N LYS A 175 -13.98 -3.54 15.72
CA LYS A 175 -14.22 -2.25 16.41
C LYS A 175 -12.96 -1.73 17.07
N ASP A 176 -12.24 -2.57 17.81
CA ASP A 176 -10.99 -2.20 18.47
C ASP A 176 -9.92 -1.86 17.43
N THR A 177 -9.82 -2.67 16.38
CA THR A 177 -8.90 -2.42 15.26
C THR A 177 -9.19 -1.07 14.60
N PHE A 178 -10.46 -0.75 14.37
CA PHE A 178 -10.85 0.54 13.81
C PHE A 178 -10.49 1.70 14.74
N LEU A 179 -10.75 1.58 16.03
CA LEU A 179 -10.48 2.64 17.01
C LEU A 179 -8.98 2.89 17.17
N TYR A 180 -8.22 1.85 17.49
CA TYR A 180 -6.76 1.99 17.69
C TYR A 180 -6.02 2.28 16.39
N GLY A 181 -6.44 1.67 15.28
CA GLY A 181 -5.93 1.98 13.95
C GLY A 181 -6.21 3.43 13.55
N GLY A 182 -7.38 3.96 13.92
CA GLY A 182 -7.72 5.37 13.70
C GLY A 182 -6.82 6.33 14.48
N VAL A 183 -6.49 6.00 15.71
CA VAL A 183 -5.52 6.79 16.52
C VAL A 183 -4.13 6.75 15.84
N LEU A 184 -3.67 5.57 15.44
CA LEU A 184 -2.39 5.44 14.71
C LEU A 184 -2.39 6.20 13.39
N PHE A 185 -3.48 6.15 12.63
CA PHE A 185 -3.65 6.93 11.41
C PHE A 185 -3.49 8.44 11.66
N LEU A 186 -4.17 8.98 12.67
CA LEU A 186 -4.08 10.40 13.01
C LEU A 186 -2.66 10.79 13.46
N LEU A 187 -2.02 10.00 14.30
CA LEU A 187 -0.63 10.24 14.71
C LEU A 187 0.33 10.19 13.52
N SER A 188 0.13 9.25 12.61
CA SER A 188 0.93 9.14 11.39
C SER A 188 0.71 10.33 10.46
N ALA A 189 -0.53 10.80 10.28
CA ALA A 189 -0.85 11.98 9.50
C ALA A 189 -0.20 13.24 10.08
N ILE A 190 -0.28 13.43 11.39
CA ILE A 190 0.39 14.54 12.09
C ILE A 190 1.91 14.45 11.87
N SER A 191 2.51 13.27 12.04
CA SER A 191 3.95 13.07 11.81
C SER A 191 4.35 13.34 10.37
N ALA A 192 3.55 12.89 9.39
CA ALA A 192 3.77 13.16 7.98
C ALA A 192 3.76 14.66 7.65
N ILE A 193 2.82 15.41 8.23
CA ILE A 193 2.66 16.85 7.98
C ILE A 193 3.74 17.65 8.75
N VAL A 194 3.97 17.36 10.02
CA VAL A 194 4.84 18.17 10.89
C VAL A 194 6.32 17.84 10.70
N ILE A 195 6.65 16.61 10.40
CA ILE A 195 8.03 16.14 10.24
C ILE A 195 8.33 15.81 8.79
N GLY A 196 7.51 14.96 8.18
CA GLY A 196 7.76 14.45 6.82
C GLY A 196 7.78 15.54 5.76
N TYR A 197 6.80 16.44 5.77
CA TYR A 197 6.73 17.53 4.80
C TYR A 197 7.91 18.51 4.90
N PRO A 198 8.27 19.06 6.07
CA PRO A 198 9.44 19.92 6.20
C PRO A 198 10.76 19.23 5.83
N LEU A 199 10.91 17.95 6.16
CA LEU A 199 12.10 17.19 5.75
C LEU A 199 12.17 17.01 4.23
N GLY A 200 11.06 16.67 3.57
CA GLY A 200 11.02 16.55 2.12
C GLY A 200 11.39 17.86 1.43
N VAL A 201 10.84 18.98 1.90
CA VAL A 201 11.19 20.32 1.41
C VAL A 201 12.68 20.63 1.65
N PHE A 202 13.21 20.29 2.81
CA PHE A 202 14.65 20.51 3.15
C PHE A 202 15.57 19.71 2.24
N PHE A 203 15.24 18.47 1.91
CA PHE A 203 16.03 17.64 1.00
C PHE A 203 15.77 17.91 -0.49
N GLY A 204 14.82 18.77 -0.83
CA GLY A 204 14.50 19.12 -2.21
C GLY A 204 13.88 17.99 -3.03
N ILE A 205 13.13 17.11 -2.36
CA ILE A 205 12.47 15.94 -2.98
C ILE A 205 11.13 16.34 -3.57
#